data_a40e4100139d015dac0cd72a0e74e93c
#
_entry.id   a40e4100139d015dac0cd72a0e74e93c
#
_cell.length_a   1.000
_cell.length_b   1.000
_cell.length_c   1.000
_cell.angle_alpha   90.00
_cell.angle_beta   90.00
_cell.angle_gamma   90.00
#
_symmetry.space_group_name_H-M   'P 1'
#
loop_
_entity.id
_entity.type
_entity.pdbx_description
1 polymer ?
#
loop_
_entity_poly.entity_id
_entity_poly.type
_entity_poly.pdbx_seq_one_letter_code
_entity_poly.pdbx_strand_id
1 'polypeptide(L)'
;MLSRFASKTILSARAVATRSFATYFSKDHEWIEYTAGKPAVVGITDYAQHSLGDIVYIELPEVGSTIKAGDSFSSVESVKAASDAFCPATGKVLEVNTALSETPSIVNESPMEKGWFMKLELSNPDELKSLMDKASYDKFCKEAEH
;
A
#
# COMPACT_ATOMS: atom_id res chain seq x y z
N MET A 1 -28.81 5.11 34.58
CA MET A 1 -28.47 5.09 34.08
C MET A 1 -27.97 4.97 33.36
N LEU A 2 -27.85 5.00 33.48
CA LEU A 2 -27.23 4.77 32.81
C LEU A 2 -26.67 4.57 32.09
N SER A 3 -26.67 4.50 32.40
CA SER A 3 -26.02 4.16 31.80
C SER A 3 -25.58 4.07 30.95
N ARG A 4 -25.77 4.10 31.14
CA ARG A 4 -25.34 3.84 30.47
C ARG A 4 -24.78 3.84 29.64
N PHE A 5 -24.67 3.90 29.82
CA PHE A 5 -24.08 3.68 29.03
C PHE A 5 -23.45 3.52 28.47
N ALA A 6 -23.69 3.37 28.87
CA ALA A 6 -23.04 2.98 28.40
C ALA A 6 -22.55 2.66 27.65
N SER A 7 -22.75 2.65 27.90
CA SER A 7 -22.20 2.14 27.33
C SER A 7 -21.83 1.92 26.38
N LYS A 8 -21.99 1.90 26.50
CA LYS A 8 -21.54 1.56 25.72
C LYS A 8 -20.99 1.49 24.90
N THR A 9 -20.91 1.69 25.23
CA THR A 9 -20.24 1.49 24.54
C THR A 9 -19.60 1.39 23.95
N ILE A 10 -19.63 1.35 24.35
CA ILE A 10 -18.88 1.03 23.93
C ILE A 10 -18.56 0.58 23.26
N LEU A 11 -18.78 0.31 23.23
CA LEU A 11 -18.31 -0.35 22.63
C LEU A 11 -18.02 -0.49 21.80
N SER A 12 -18.28 -0.48 21.87
CA SER A 12 -17.73 -0.72 21.06
C SER A 12 -17.31 -0.48 20.43
N ALA A 13 -17.26 -0.22 20.65
CA ALA A 13 -16.61 0.27 20.02
C ALA A 13 -15.66 0.16 19.96
N ARG A 14 -15.43 -0.09 20.49
CA ARG A 14 -14.36 -0.42 20.33
C ARG A 14 -13.89 -1.20 19.40
N ALA A 15 -14.25 -2.06 19.28
CA ALA A 15 -13.97 -2.82 18.09
C ALA A 15 -13.58 -1.94 16.95
N VAL A 16 -14.06 -0.78 16.96
CA VAL A 16 -13.70 0.22 15.96
C VAL A 16 -12.22 0.55 16.01
N ALA A 17 -11.68 0.58 17.21
CA ALA A 17 -10.26 0.90 17.38
C ALA A 17 -9.37 -0.09 16.66
N THR A 18 -9.82 -1.34 16.49
CA THR A 18 -9.03 -2.35 15.82
C THR A 18 -8.95 -2.11 14.33
N ARG A 19 -9.76 -1.20 13.84
CA ARG A 19 -9.78 -0.87 12.43
C ARG A 19 -9.11 0.44 12.11
N SER A 20 -8.25 0.90 13.00
CA SER A 20 -7.63 2.20 12.81
C SER A 20 -6.50 2.19 11.80
N PHE A 21 -6.56 1.31 10.82
CA PHE A 21 -5.64 1.40 9.71
C PHE A 21 -6.09 2.50 8.76
N ALA A 22 -5.14 3.08 8.06
CA ALA A 22 -5.43 4.06 7.04
C ALA A 22 -4.62 3.72 5.80
N THR A 23 -5.20 4.00 4.64
CA THR A 23 -4.54 3.77 3.37
C THR A 23 -4.18 5.11 2.75
N TYR A 24 -2.94 5.23 2.31
CA TYR A 24 -2.41 6.44 1.68
C TYR A 24 -1.91 6.10 0.29
N PHE A 25 -1.81 7.12 -0.56
CA PHE A 25 -1.46 6.93 -1.96
C PHE A 25 -0.41 7.93 -2.39
N SER A 26 0.51 7.48 -3.24
CA SER A 26 1.55 8.35 -3.79
C SER A 26 1.16 8.82 -5.18
N LYS A 27 1.88 9.84 -5.68
CA LYS A 27 1.68 10.35 -7.04
C LYS A 27 2.13 9.36 -8.10
N ASP A 28 2.95 8.41 -7.71
CA ASP A 28 3.44 7.37 -8.63
C ASP A 28 2.55 6.13 -8.61
N HIS A 29 1.38 6.24 -7.95
CA HIS A 29 0.36 5.18 -7.92
C HIS A 29 0.79 3.97 -7.11
N GLU A 30 1.43 4.20 -5.98
CA GLU A 30 1.64 3.17 -4.97
C GLU A 30 0.70 3.44 -3.80
N TRP A 31 0.32 2.37 -3.11
CA TRP A 31 -0.49 2.50 -1.91
C TRP A 31 0.28 1.96 -0.71
N ILE A 32 -0.03 2.50 0.46
CA ILE A 32 0.52 2.01 1.72
C ILE A 32 -0.58 2.01 2.76
N GLU A 33 -0.77 0.86 3.40
CA GLU A 33 -1.76 0.68 4.45
C GLU A 33 -1.04 0.61 5.77
N TYR A 34 -1.37 1.51 6.68
CA TYR A 34 -0.66 1.61 7.95
C TYR A 34 -1.62 1.51 9.13
N THR A 35 -1.22 0.69 10.11
CA THR A 35 -1.89 0.57 11.41
C THR A 35 -0.82 0.80 12.45
N ALA A 36 -1.07 1.73 13.39
CA ALA A 36 -0.08 2.06 14.43
C ALA A 36 0.32 0.79 15.18
N GLY A 37 1.63 0.61 15.34
CA GLY A 37 2.19 -0.54 16.04
C GLY A 37 2.32 -1.80 15.21
N LYS A 38 1.98 -1.74 13.92
CA LYS A 38 2.08 -2.90 13.03
C LYS A 38 2.85 -2.54 11.77
N PRO A 39 3.41 -3.54 11.08
CA PRO A 39 4.07 -3.26 9.80
C PRO A 39 3.10 -2.65 8.79
N ALA A 40 3.60 -1.74 7.98
CA ALA A 40 2.82 -1.18 6.89
C ALA A 40 2.87 -2.12 5.70
N VAL A 41 1.78 -2.17 4.93
CA VAL A 41 1.70 -3.01 3.72
C VAL A 41 1.73 -2.10 2.51
N VAL A 42 2.53 -2.45 1.52
CA VAL A 42 2.75 -1.60 0.34
C VAL A 42 2.49 -2.37 -0.94
N GLY A 43 1.88 -1.71 -1.90
CA GLY A 43 1.66 -2.27 -3.22
C GLY A 43 1.42 -1.17 -4.24
N ILE A 44 1.00 -1.55 -5.44
CA ILE A 44 0.64 -0.58 -6.47
C ILE A 44 -0.88 -0.57 -6.64
N THR A 45 -1.40 0.57 -7.10
CA THR A 45 -2.85 0.77 -7.17
C THR A 45 -3.46 0.09 -8.38
N ASP A 46 -4.80 0.03 -8.37
CA ASP A 46 -5.53 -0.49 -9.52
C ASP A 46 -5.25 0.35 -10.77
N TYR A 47 -5.15 1.66 -10.61
CA TYR A 47 -4.80 2.55 -11.71
C TYR A 47 -3.45 2.14 -12.32
N ALA A 48 -2.46 1.87 -11.47
CA ALA A 48 -1.12 1.51 -11.94
C ALA A 48 -1.13 0.19 -12.73
N GLN A 49 -1.79 -0.84 -12.20
CA GLN A 49 -1.81 -2.12 -12.89
C GLN A 49 -2.60 -2.03 -14.20
N HIS A 50 -3.66 -1.23 -14.21
CA HIS A 50 -4.45 -1.05 -15.41
C HIS A 50 -3.62 -0.37 -16.51
N SER A 51 -2.85 0.65 -16.14
CA SER A 51 -1.99 1.35 -17.10
C SER A 51 -0.89 0.46 -17.64
N LEU A 52 -0.37 -0.45 -16.81
CA LEU A 52 0.70 -1.35 -17.23
C LEU A 52 0.19 -2.48 -18.13
N GLY A 53 -1.04 -2.93 -17.92
CA GLY A 53 -1.57 -4.09 -18.62
C GLY A 53 -1.12 -5.38 -17.94
N ASP A 54 -1.09 -6.48 -18.67
CA ASP A 54 -0.79 -7.80 -18.10
C ASP A 54 0.63 -7.86 -17.57
N ILE A 55 0.73 -8.02 -16.25
CA ILE A 55 2.03 -8.07 -15.57
C ILE A 55 2.60 -9.46 -15.67
N VAL A 56 3.85 -9.57 -16.14
CA VAL A 56 4.50 -10.83 -16.39
C VAL A 56 5.71 -11.09 -15.50
N TYR A 57 6.23 -10.07 -14.86
CA TYR A 57 7.39 -10.24 -13.97
C TYR A 57 7.42 -9.13 -12.92
N ILE A 58 7.73 -9.52 -11.68
CA ILE A 58 7.87 -8.57 -10.58
C ILE A 58 9.15 -8.91 -9.83
N GLU A 59 10.01 -7.91 -9.70
CA GLU A 59 11.21 -8.05 -8.88
C GLU A 59 10.90 -7.51 -7.48
N LEU A 60 10.98 -8.38 -6.47
CA LEU A 60 10.67 -8.00 -5.10
C LEU A 60 11.93 -7.52 -4.37
N PRO A 61 11.77 -6.65 -3.37
CA PRO A 61 12.91 -6.20 -2.58
C PRO A 61 13.42 -7.30 -1.66
N GLU A 62 14.61 -7.09 -1.11
CA GLU A 62 15.23 -8.06 -0.22
C GLU A 62 14.75 -7.85 1.21
N VAL A 63 14.32 -8.93 1.87
CA VAL A 63 13.94 -8.88 3.27
C VAL A 63 15.16 -8.45 4.09
N GLY A 64 14.94 -7.52 5.01
CA GLY A 64 16.01 -7.00 5.86
C GLY A 64 16.66 -5.72 5.34
N SER A 65 16.39 -5.36 4.07
CA SER A 65 16.94 -4.12 3.53
C SER A 65 16.13 -2.92 4.01
N THR A 66 16.78 -1.76 4.02
CA THR A 66 16.12 -0.50 4.35
C THR A 66 15.94 0.29 3.07
N ILE A 67 14.72 0.77 2.83
CA ILE A 67 14.39 1.52 1.63
C ILE A 67 13.92 2.90 2.05
N LYS A 68 14.43 3.92 1.36
CA LYS A 68 14.04 5.30 1.65
C LYS A 68 12.86 5.73 0.80
N ALA A 69 12.07 6.65 1.34
CA ALA A 69 10.97 7.23 0.57
C ALA A 69 11.51 7.78 -0.75
N GLY A 70 10.85 7.43 -1.84
CA GLY A 70 11.27 7.87 -3.17
C GLY A 70 12.21 6.92 -3.89
N ASP A 71 12.80 5.95 -3.19
CA ASP A 71 13.66 4.96 -3.84
C ASP A 71 12.83 3.84 -4.45
N SER A 72 13.31 3.27 -5.54
CA SER A 72 12.65 2.12 -6.17
C SER A 72 12.70 0.92 -5.25
N PHE A 73 11.56 0.25 -5.04
CA PHE A 73 11.54 -0.99 -4.27
C PHE A 73 11.21 -2.21 -5.13
N SER A 74 10.74 -1.98 -6.35
CA SER A 74 10.34 -3.07 -7.22
C SER A 74 10.42 -2.64 -8.67
N SER A 75 10.71 -3.61 -9.54
CA SER A 75 10.60 -3.43 -10.98
C SER A 75 9.46 -4.31 -11.44
N VAL A 76 8.53 -3.72 -12.20
CA VAL A 76 7.34 -4.41 -12.66
C VAL A 76 7.35 -4.43 -14.18
N GLU A 77 7.31 -5.62 -14.78
CA GLU A 77 7.30 -5.75 -16.22
C GLU A 77 5.96 -6.30 -16.69
N SER A 78 5.43 -5.66 -17.71
CA SER A 78 4.18 -6.12 -18.33
C SER A 78 4.45 -6.45 -19.79
N VAL A 79 3.42 -6.94 -20.48
CA VAL A 79 3.55 -7.26 -21.89
C VAL A 79 3.87 -6.05 -22.76
N LYS A 80 3.63 -4.85 -22.26
CA LYS A 80 3.87 -3.64 -23.07
C LYS A 80 4.89 -2.65 -22.48
N ALA A 81 5.29 -2.79 -21.20
CA ALA A 81 6.14 -1.80 -20.58
C ALA A 81 6.87 -2.38 -19.37
N ALA A 82 7.90 -1.66 -18.93
CA ALA A 82 8.58 -1.93 -17.66
C ALA A 82 8.54 -0.64 -16.85
N SER A 83 8.32 -0.75 -15.55
CA SER A 83 8.20 0.41 -14.68
C SER A 83 8.73 0.09 -13.29
N ASP A 84 9.30 1.11 -12.65
CA ASP A 84 9.73 0.98 -11.26
C ASP A 84 8.61 1.43 -10.34
N ALA A 85 8.48 0.76 -9.20
CA ALA A 85 7.60 1.22 -8.14
C ALA A 85 8.45 1.86 -7.05
N PHE A 86 8.05 3.03 -6.60
CA PHE A 86 8.82 3.82 -5.64
C PHE A 86 8.23 3.74 -4.26
N CYS A 87 9.10 3.66 -3.26
CA CYS A 87 8.68 3.47 -1.89
C CYS A 87 8.01 4.73 -1.35
N PRO A 88 6.77 4.64 -0.84
CA PRO A 88 6.08 5.84 -0.37
C PRO A 88 6.55 6.33 0.99
N ALA A 89 7.26 5.50 1.75
CA ALA A 89 7.76 5.89 3.08
C ALA A 89 9.00 5.08 3.41
N THR A 90 9.89 5.66 4.21
CA THR A 90 11.14 5.00 4.60
C THR A 90 10.87 3.90 5.61
N GLY A 91 11.47 2.74 5.39
CA GLY A 91 11.31 1.63 6.32
C GLY A 91 12.18 0.43 5.99
N LYS A 92 12.12 -0.55 6.88
CA LYS A 92 12.84 -1.80 6.72
C LYS A 92 11.88 -2.87 6.20
N VAL A 93 12.31 -3.60 5.19
CA VAL A 93 11.50 -4.66 4.60
C VAL A 93 11.47 -5.86 5.55
N LEU A 94 10.30 -6.17 6.07
CA LEU A 94 10.12 -7.30 6.98
C LEU A 94 9.66 -8.55 6.26
N GLU A 95 8.88 -8.39 5.20
CA GLU A 95 8.29 -9.51 4.48
C GLU A 95 8.00 -9.09 3.06
N VAL A 96 8.09 -10.04 2.12
CA VAL A 96 7.69 -9.80 0.72
C VAL A 96 6.70 -10.88 0.31
N ASN A 97 5.84 -10.53 -0.64
CA ASN A 97 4.81 -11.45 -1.12
C ASN A 97 5.39 -12.33 -2.23
N THR A 98 5.97 -13.44 -1.83
CA THR A 98 6.65 -14.35 -2.78
C THR A 98 5.72 -14.92 -3.83
N ALA A 99 4.41 -14.93 -3.58
CA ALA A 99 3.45 -15.39 -4.58
C ALA A 99 3.51 -14.57 -5.86
N LEU A 100 3.94 -13.31 -5.78
CA LEU A 100 4.06 -12.45 -6.96
C LEU A 100 5.19 -12.88 -7.89
N SER A 101 6.21 -13.53 -7.35
CA SER A 101 7.30 -14.05 -8.18
C SER A 101 6.83 -15.21 -9.04
N GLU A 102 5.92 -16.01 -8.53
CA GLU A 102 5.39 -17.17 -9.25
C GLU A 102 4.19 -16.81 -10.10
N THR A 103 3.35 -15.92 -9.62
CA THR A 103 2.10 -15.55 -10.29
C THR A 103 1.92 -14.05 -10.30
N PRO A 104 2.69 -13.32 -11.14
CA PRO A 104 2.59 -11.84 -11.16
C PRO A 104 1.20 -11.31 -11.47
N SER A 105 0.39 -12.08 -12.17
CA SER A 105 -0.97 -11.65 -12.53
C SER A 105 -1.88 -11.44 -11.33
N ILE A 106 -1.46 -11.87 -10.14
CA ILE A 106 -2.22 -11.59 -8.92
C ILE A 106 -2.39 -10.09 -8.76
N VAL A 107 -1.40 -9.29 -9.15
CA VAL A 107 -1.48 -7.83 -9.05
C VAL A 107 -2.57 -7.28 -9.98
N ASN A 108 -2.74 -7.88 -11.15
CA ASN A 108 -3.81 -7.47 -12.06
C ASN A 108 -5.19 -7.78 -11.48
N GLU A 109 -5.31 -8.92 -10.79
CA GLU A 109 -6.60 -9.38 -10.28
C GLU A 109 -6.98 -8.72 -8.96
N SER A 110 -6.00 -8.49 -8.10
CA SER A 110 -6.27 -8.02 -6.74
C SER A 110 -5.13 -7.10 -6.25
N PRO A 111 -4.97 -5.93 -6.88
CA PRO A 111 -3.82 -5.06 -6.58
C PRO A 111 -3.79 -4.52 -5.16
N MET A 112 -4.96 -4.35 -4.54
CA MET A 112 -5.05 -3.72 -3.22
C MET A 112 -5.14 -4.72 -2.09
N GLU A 113 -5.22 -6.02 -2.39
CA GLU A 113 -5.32 -7.04 -1.35
C GLU A 113 -4.28 -8.14 -1.54
N LYS A 114 -4.58 -9.12 -2.37
CA LYS A 114 -3.67 -10.26 -2.57
C LYS A 114 -2.39 -9.88 -3.29
N GLY A 115 -2.42 -8.78 -4.01
CA GLY A 115 -1.27 -8.30 -4.78
C GLY A 115 -0.35 -7.37 -4.03
N TRP A 116 -0.35 -7.40 -2.70
CA TRP A 116 0.58 -6.58 -1.94
C TRP A 116 2.03 -7.03 -2.24
N PHE A 117 2.96 -6.08 -2.18
CA PHE A 117 4.35 -6.34 -2.53
C PHE A 117 5.22 -6.63 -1.32
N MET A 118 5.13 -5.80 -0.29
CA MET A 118 6.03 -5.91 0.86
C MET A 118 5.38 -5.37 2.11
N LYS A 119 5.94 -5.77 3.26
CA LYS A 119 5.57 -5.19 4.55
C LYS A 119 6.78 -4.46 5.10
N LEU A 120 6.56 -3.23 5.57
CA LEU A 120 7.61 -2.36 6.05
C LEU A 120 7.45 -2.02 7.52
N GLU A 121 8.57 -2.00 8.23
CA GLU A 121 8.62 -1.37 9.53
C GLU A 121 9.00 0.09 9.30
N LEU A 122 8.04 0.99 9.44
CA LEU A 122 8.28 2.40 9.14
C LEU A 122 9.24 3.04 10.13
N SER A 123 10.21 3.78 9.60
CA SER A 123 11.15 4.53 10.42
C SER A 123 10.52 5.81 10.94
N ASN A 124 9.68 6.42 10.13
CA ASN A 124 9.06 7.71 10.47
C ASN A 124 7.65 7.76 9.88
N PRO A 125 6.64 7.34 10.66
CA PRO A 125 5.26 7.35 10.16
C PRO A 125 4.76 8.74 9.75
N ASP A 126 5.42 9.81 10.22
CA ASP A 126 5.01 11.16 9.83
C ASP A 126 5.18 11.41 8.33
N GLU A 127 6.00 10.62 7.65
CA GLU A 127 6.15 10.74 6.20
C GLU A 127 4.84 10.48 5.47
N LEU A 128 3.93 9.73 6.09
CA LEU A 128 2.64 9.42 5.48
C LEU A 128 1.78 10.67 5.30
N LYS A 129 2.05 11.71 6.07
CA LYS A 129 1.26 12.94 5.98
C LYS A 129 1.43 13.68 4.66
N SER A 130 2.51 13.40 3.94
CA SER A 130 2.73 14.01 2.63
C SER A 130 2.04 13.25 1.50
N LEU A 131 1.43 12.12 1.82
CA LEU A 131 0.74 11.30 0.81
C LEU A 131 -0.73 11.69 0.73
N MET A 132 -1.40 11.17 -0.30
CA MET A 132 -2.81 11.46 -0.53
C MET A 132 -3.69 10.45 0.19
N ASP A 133 -4.86 10.91 0.67
CA ASP A 133 -5.89 9.98 1.12
C ASP A 133 -6.65 9.49 -0.11
N LYS A 134 -7.64 8.62 0.11
CA LYS A 134 -8.38 8.01 -0.99
C LYS A 134 -9.10 9.06 -1.85
N ALA A 135 -9.75 10.03 -1.22
CA ALA A 135 -10.50 11.04 -1.96
C ALA A 135 -9.59 11.91 -2.81
N SER A 136 -8.45 12.32 -2.24
CA SER A 136 -7.48 13.14 -2.97
C SER A 136 -6.84 12.35 -4.11
N TYR A 137 -6.57 11.08 -3.87
CA TYR A 137 -5.98 10.23 -4.91
C TYR A 137 -6.95 10.00 -6.06
N ASP A 138 -8.23 9.76 -5.76
CA ASP A 138 -9.23 9.56 -6.80
C ASP A 138 -9.34 10.79 -7.68
N LYS A 139 -9.28 11.97 -7.07
CA LYS A 139 -9.30 13.21 -7.82
C LYS A 139 -8.04 13.36 -8.69
N PHE A 140 -6.90 13.00 -8.12
CA PHE A 140 -5.63 13.05 -8.84
C PHE A 140 -5.66 12.15 -10.08
N CYS A 141 -6.19 10.94 -9.96
CA CYS A 141 -6.31 10.02 -11.09
C CYS A 141 -7.23 10.56 -12.17
N LYS A 142 -8.33 11.19 -11.76
CA LYS A 142 -9.28 11.78 -12.70
C LYS A 142 -8.64 12.88 -13.51
N GLU A 143 -7.85 13.72 -12.86
CA GLU A 143 -7.16 14.81 -13.54
C GLU A 143 -6.08 14.31 -14.47
N ALA A 144 -5.45 13.19 -14.12
CA ALA A 144 -4.39 12.61 -14.93
C ALA A 144 -4.90 11.97 -16.23
N GLU A 145 -6.20 11.68 -16.29
CA GLU A 145 -6.80 11.07 -17.48
C GLU A 145 -7.03 12.06 -18.61
N HIS A 146 -6.79 13.32 -18.37
CA HIS A 146 -6.90 14.32 -19.40
C HIS A 146 -5.62 14.41 -20.21
#